data_eead73aa22b913e33d1b83a8b19874af
#
_entry.id   eead73aa22b913e33d1b83a8b19874af
#
_cell.length_a   1.000
_cell.length_b   1.000
_cell.length_c   1.000
_cell.angle_alpha   90.00
_cell.angle_beta   90.00
_cell.angle_gamma   90.00
#
_symmetry.space_group_name_H-M   'P 1'
#
loop_
_entity.id
_entity.type
_entity.pdbx_description
1 polymer ?
#
loop_
_entity_poly.entity_id
_entity_poly.type
_entity_poly.pdbx_seq_one_letter_code
_entity_poly.pdbx_strand_id
1 'polypeptide(L)'
;SLEQNGMYTRLMSGIKVESVCEPFIRRRAIRHLEKGRIVIFGAGIGNPYFTTDSTASLRAIEIEAEVVLKGTRVDGVYTADPEKHPTATRYSNITFQEVYEKNLNVMDMTAFTLCQENNLPIIVFDMNKTDNLLDLINGKEVGTLITSK
;
A
#
# COMPACT_ATOMS: atom_id res chain seq x y z
N SER A 1 10.92 -16.65 -7.04
CA SER A 1 10.46 -17.41 -5.83
C SER A 1 8.94 -17.64 -5.86
N LEU A 2 8.08 -16.65 -6.18
CA LEU A 2 6.62 -16.83 -6.22
C LEU A 2 6.21 -17.89 -7.22
N GLU A 3 6.73 -17.87 -8.43
CA GLU A 3 6.42 -18.88 -9.47
C GLU A 3 6.89 -20.28 -9.10
N GLN A 4 7.99 -20.41 -8.37
CA GLN A 4 8.44 -21.69 -7.81
C GLN A 4 7.45 -22.29 -6.78
N ASN A 5 6.62 -21.42 -6.18
CA ASN A 5 5.54 -21.81 -5.28
C ASN A 5 4.17 -21.88 -5.97
N GLY A 6 4.14 -21.95 -7.31
CA GLY A 6 2.92 -22.12 -8.10
C GLY A 6 2.10 -20.85 -8.31
N MET A 7 2.61 -19.68 -7.91
CA MET A 7 1.93 -18.39 -8.08
C MET A 7 2.41 -17.69 -9.35
N TYR A 8 1.56 -17.60 -10.36
CA TYR A 8 1.88 -16.88 -11.59
C TYR A 8 2.08 -15.39 -11.33
N THR A 9 3.22 -14.85 -11.77
CA THR A 9 3.55 -13.44 -11.56
C THR A 9 3.79 -12.70 -12.87
N ARG A 10 3.64 -11.38 -12.83
CA ARG A 10 4.04 -10.47 -13.91
C ARG A 10 4.76 -9.26 -13.32
N LEU A 11 5.90 -8.91 -13.90
CA LEU A 11 6.63 -7.70 -13.58
C LEU A 11 6.30 -6.64 -14.62
N MET A 12 5.82 -5.49 -14.19
CA MET A 12 5.51 -4.35 -15.04
C MET A 12 6.31 -3.12 -14.55
N SER A 13 6.87 -2.35 -15.47
CA SER A 13 7.72 -1.20 -15.15
C SER A 13 7.07 0.13 -15.51
N GLY A 14 7.21 1.12 -14.63
CA GLY A 14 6.83 2.51 -14.89
C GLY A 14 7.73 3.21 -15.92
N ILE A 15 8.91 2.67 -16.21
CA ILE A 15 9.81 3.13 -17.28
C ILE A 15 9.97 2.01 -18.32
N LYS A 16 10.30 2.38 -19.55
CA LYS A 16 10.49 1.39 -20.63
C LYS A 16 11.79 0.62 -20.46
N VAL A 17 11.69 -0.67 -20.17
CA VAL A 17 12.81 -1.62 -20.06
C VAL A 17 12.38 -2.94 -20.71
N GLU A 18 12.01 -2.87 -21.99
CA GLU A 18 11.34 -3.96 -22.74
C GLU A 18 12.11 -5.28 -22.79
N SER A 19 13.45 -5.21 -22.66
CA SER A 19 14.32 -6.39 -22.59
C SER A 19 14.20 -7.18 -21.26
N VAL A 20 13.58 -6.59 -20.23
CA VAL A 20 13.55 -7.16 -18.86
C VAL A 20 12.13 -7.45 -18.39
N CYS A 21 11.18 -6.54 -18.68
CA CYS A 21 9.81 -6.64 -18.16
C CYS A 21 8.82 -5.89 -19.05
N GLU A 22 7.54 -6.13 -18.80
CA GLU A 22 6.45 -5.45 -19.51
C GLU A 22 6.38 -3.96 -19.11
N PRO A 23 6.13 -3.03 -20.07
CA PRO A 23 5.78 -1.66 -19.70
C PRO A 23 4.42 -1.64 -18.99
N PHE A 24 4.28 -0.75 -17.99
CA PHE A 24 3.00 -0.57 -17.32
C PHE A 24 1.95 -0.03 -18.29
N ILE A 25 0.89 -0.78 -18.47
CA ILE A 25 -0.33 -0.39 -19.17
C ILE A 25 -1.51 -0.81 -18.29
N ARG A 26 -2.31 0.15 -17.80
CA ARG A 26 -3.42 -0.08 -16.87
C ARG A 26 -4.29 -1.29 -17.25
N ARG A 27 -4.81 -1.31 -18.47
CA ARG A 27 -5.68 -2.41 -18.95
C ARG A 27 -4.99 -3.77 -18.93
N ARG A 28 -3.69 -3.82 -19.19
CA ARG A 28 -2.91 -5.05 -19.15
C ARG A 28 -2.71 -5.54 -17.71
N ALA A 29 -2.44 -4.61 -16.78
CA ALA A 29 -2.33 -4.92 -15.35
C ALA A 29 -3.64 -5.52 -14.82
N ILE A 30 -4.78 -4.86 -15.09
CA ILE A 30 -6.11 -5.36 -14.72
C ILE A 30 -6.34 -6.76 -15.30
N ARG A 31 -6.01 -6.97 -16.59
CA ARG A 31 -6.16 -8.28 -17.24
C ARG A 31 -5.30 -9.38 -16.61
N HIS A 32 -4.14 -9.04 -16.07
CA HIS A 32 -3.33 -9.99 -15.32
C HIS A 32 -4.00 -10.35 -13.99
N LEU A 33 -4.51 -9.36 -13.26
CA LEU A 33 -5.22 -9.56 -11.98
C LEU A 33 -6.49 -10.40 -12.17
N GLU A 34 -7.30 -10.12 -13.20
CA GLU A 34 -8.49 -10.93 -13.56
C GLU A 34 -8.15 -12.41 -13.83
N LYS A 35 -6.92 -12.71 -14.26
CA LYS A 35 -6.44 -14.08 -14.46
C LYS A 35 -5.83 -14.70 -13.20
N GLY A 36 -6.02 -14.09 -12.03
CA GLY A 36 -5.48 -14.55 -10.76
C GLY A 36 -3.95 -14.47 -10.66
N ARG A 37 -3.31 -13.57 -11.40
CA ARG A 37 -1.86 -13.35 -11.35
C ARG A 37 -1.49 -12.31 -10.33
N ILE A 38 -0.33 -12.47 -9.71
CA ILE A 38 0.30 -11.43 -8.92
C ILE A 38 1.02 -10.47 -9.88
N VAL A 39 0.74 -9.16 -9.77
CA VAL A 39 1.42 -8.14 -10.55
C VAL A 39 2.39 -7.36 -9.66
N ILE A 40 3.64 -7.31 -10.06
CA ILE A 40 4.69 -6.55 -9.39
C ILE A 40 4.95 -5.27 -10.20
N PHE A 41 4.81 -4.11 -9.56
CA PHE A 41 5.09 -2.82 -10.19
C PHE A 41 6.49 -2.35 -9.80
N GLY A 42 7.39 -2.25 -10.78
CA GLY A 42 8.75 -1.77 -10.62
C GLY A 42 8.92 -0.34 -11.15
N ALA A 43 10.04 0.27 -10.79
CA ALA A 43 10.49 1.57 -11.29
C ALA A 43 9.54 2.77 -11.02
N GLY A 44 8.68 2.65 -10.00
CA GLY A 44 7.84 3.76 -9.55
C GLY A 44 6.87 4.27 -10.61
N ILE A 45 6.65 5.58 -10.62
CA ILE A 45 5.84 6.28 -11.64
C ILE A 45 6.64 6.53 -12.92
N GLY A 46 7.97 6.51 -12.84
CA GLY A 46 8.87 6.89 -13.93
C GLY A 46 9.18 8.40 -13.98
N ASN A 47 8.72 9.16 -13.00
CA ASN A 47 8.97 10.60 -12.87
C ASN A 47 9.71 10.91 -11.56
N PRO A 48 10.63 11.90 -11.56
CA PRO A 48 11.27 12.37 -10.33
C PRO A 48 10.25 13.04 -9.40
N TYR A 49 10.64 13.26 -8.15
CA TYR A 49 9.86 13.93 -7.09
C TYR A 49 8.66 13.16 -6.54
N PHE A 50 8.41 11.94 -7.00
CA PHE A 50 7.38 11.06 -6.44
C PHE A 50 8.02 9.97 -5.59
N THR A 51 7.38 9.67 -4.46
CA THR A 51 7.82 8.62 -3.55
C THR A 51 7.27 7.25 -3.95
N THR A 52 7.72 6.22 -3.26
CA THR A 52 7.13 4.87 -3.36
C THR A 52 5.69 4.86 -2.87
N ASP A 53 5.36 5.64 -1.84
CA ASP A 53 3.99 5.76 -1.32
C ASP A 53 3.05 6.37 -2.37
N SER A 54 3.46 7.47 -3.02
CA SER A 54 2.71 8.08 -4.14
C SER A 54 2.52 7.10 -5.29
N THR A 55 3.55 6.31 -5.60
CA THR A 55 3.47 5.27 -6.63
C THR A 55 2.47 4.19 -6.27
N ALA A 56 2.52 3.68 -5.04
CA ALA A 56 1.61 2.63 -4.57
C ALA A 56 0.16 3.09 -4.62
N SER A 57 -0.12 4.31 -4.13
CA SER A 57 -1.46 4.91 -4.15
C SER A 57 -1.98 5.07 -5.58
N LEU A 58 -1.18 5.63 -6.48
CA LEU A 58 -1.56 5.80 -7.89
C LEU A 58 -1.84 4.44 -8.56
N ARG A 59 -0.95 3.47 -8.41
CA ARG A 59 -1.13 2.13 -9.00
C ARG A 59 -2.37 1.43 -8.44
N ALA A 60 -2.63 1.54 -7.14
CA ALA A 60 -3.83 0.97 -6.52
C ALA A 60 -5.11 1.55 -7.13
N ILE A 61 -5.18 2.87 -7.33
CA ILE A 61 -6.32 3.54 -7.97
C ILE A 61 -6.47 3.09 -9.44
N GLU A 62 -5.36 3.06 -10.19
CA GLU A 62 -5.37 2.68 -11.61
C GLU A 62 -5.86 1.26 -11.85
N ILE A 63 -5.56 0.32 -10.94
CA ILE A 63 -5.99 -1.08 -11.04
C ILE A 63 -7.28 -1.38 -10.29
N GLU A 64 -7.91 -0.36 -9.72
CA GLU A 64 -9.17 -0.47 -8.96
C GLU A 64 -9.04 -1.39 -7.73
N ALA A 65 -7.91 -1.24 -7.00
CA ALA A 65 -7.69 -2.00 -5.78
C ALA A 65 -8.66 -1.57 -4.68
N GLU A 66 -9.05 -2.51 -3.84
CA GLU A 66 -10.00 -2.29 -2.73
C GLU A 66 -9.32 -1.69 -1.49
N VAL A 67 -7.99 -1.85 -1.37
CA VAL A 67 -7.21 -1.40 -0.21
C VAL A 67 -5.74 -1.26 -0.56
N VAL A 68 -5.04 -0.35 0.12
CA VAL A 68 -3.58 -0.28 0.13
C VAL A 68 -3.06 -0.86 1.44
N LEU A 69 -2.23 -1.89 1.38
CA LEU A 69 -1.55 -2.47 2.52
C LEU A 69 -0.16 -1.83 2.64
N LYS A 70 0.06 -1.02 3.67
CA LYS A 70 1.35 -0.40 3.94
C LYS A 70 2.11 -1.18 5.00
N GLY A 71 3.04 -2.02 4.55
CA GLY A 71 3.97 -2.73 5.43
C GLY A 71 5.05 -1.78 5.95
N THR A 72 5.19 -1.67 7.27
CA THR A 72 6.14 -0.81 7.96
C THR A 72 6.92 -1.57 9.03
N ARG A 73 7.77 -0.85 9.79
CA ARG A 73 8.45 -1.41 10.97
C ARG A 73 7.63 -1.26 12.26
N VAL A 74 6.55 -0.49 12.21
CA VAL A 74 5.62 -0.30 13.32
C VAL A 74 4.30 -0.98 13.02
N ASP A 75 3.59 -1.40 14.03
CA ASP A 75 2.39 -2.22 13.90
C ASP A 75 1.10 -1.41 13.70
N GLY A 76 1.20 -0.14 13.36
CA GLY A 76 0.06 0.70 13.05
C GLY A 76 0.33 2.19 13.23
N VAL A 77 -0.74 2.98 13.26
CA VAL A 77 -0.72 4.43 13.51
C VAL A 77 -0.95 4.68 15.00
N TYR A 78 -0.12 5.53 15.59
CA TYR A 78 -0.12 5.85 17.01
C TYR A 78 -0.50 7.31 17.26
N THR A 79 -0.95 7.60 18.48
CA THR A 79 -1.24 8.97 18.94
C THR A 79 -0.01 9.89 18.96
N ALA A 80 1.19 9.30 19.04
CA ALA A 80 2.50 9.94 18.95
C ALA A 80 3.53 8.88 18.54
N ASP A 81 4.76 9.30 18.26
CA ASP A 81 5.87 8.38 17.94
C ASP A 81 6.13 7.41 19.12
N PRO A 82 5.85 6.11 18.99
CA PRO A 82 5.99 5.16 20.09
C PRO A 82 7.44 4.95 20.54
N GLU A 83 8.43 5.25 19.69
CA GLU A 83 9.85 5.19 20.07
C GLU A 83 10.24 6.32 21.01
N LYS A 84 9.56 7.47 20.92
CA LYS A 84 9.82 8.67 21.75
C LYS A 84 8.85 8.81 22.92
N HIS A 85 7.64 8.27 22.77
CA HIS A 85 6.56 8.40 23.74
C HIS A 85 6.01 7.02 24.11
N PRO A 86 6.52 6.40 25.19
CA PRO A 86 6.09 5.05 25.63
C PRO A 86 4.59 4.92 25.98
N THR A 87 3.92 6.06 26.22
CA THR A 87 2.48 6.13 26.51
C THR A 87 1.62 6.27 25.24
N ALA A 88 2.24 6.32 24.06
CA ALA A 88 1.50 6.39 22.80
C ALA A 88 0.63 5.14 22.62
N THR A 89 -0.63 5.35 22.28
CA THR A 89 -1.59 4.28 22.02
C THR A 89 -1.82 4.12 20.52
N ARG A 90 -1.93 2.88 20.05
CA ARG A 90 -2.22 2.57 18.68
C ARG A 90 -3.72 2.71 18.40
N TYR A 91 -4.06 3.28 17.25
CA TYR A 91 -5.41 3.25 16.71
C TYR A 91 -5.69 1.91 16.03
N SER A 92 -6.85 1.30 16.30
CA SER A 92 -7.35 0.19 15.48
C SER A 92 -7.95 0.72 14.17
N ASN A 93 -8.75 1.79 14.29
CA ASN A 93 -9.34 2.50 13.16
C ASN A 93 -9.17 4.01 13.37
N ILE A 94 -8.99 4.74 12.28
CA ILE A 94 -8.90 6.20 12.28
C ILE A 94 -9.35 6.72 10.92
N THR A 95 -9.92 7.92 10.86
CA THR A 95 -10.31 8.53 9.59
C THR A 95 -9.16 9.32 8.97
N PHE A 96 -9.21 9.51 7.63
CA PHE A 96 -8.27 10.39 6.95
C PHE A 96 -8.25 11.79 7.55
N GLN A 97 -9.42 12.32 7.92
CA GLN A 97 -9.52 13.64 8.52
C GLN A 97 -8.83 13.71 9.87
N GLU A 98 -9.03 12.72 10.75
CA GLU A 98 -8.37 12.67 12.07
C GLU A 98 -6.84 12.54 11.93
N VAL A 99 -6.34 11.77 10.96
CA VAL A 99 -4.90 11.67 10.67
C VAL A 99 -4.35 13.05 10.31
N TYR A 100 -5.05 13.79 9.46
CA TYR A 100 -4.67 15.14 9.06
C TYR A 100 -4.72 16.13 10.23
N GLU A 101 -5.84 16.20 10.97
CA GLU A 101 -6.04 17.10 12.10
C GLU A 101 -5.02 16.87 13.22
N LYS A 102 -4.68 15.61 13.48
CA LYS A 102 -3.70 15.23 14.51
C LYS A 102 -2.26 15.25 14.00
N ASN A 103 -2.05 15.64 12.73
CA ASN A 103 -0.74 15.68 12.08
C ASN A 103 0.06 14.37 12.24
N LEU A 104 -0.60 13.22 12.06
CA LEU A 104 0.02 11.92 12.20
C LEU A 104 0.76 11.54 10.92
N ASN A 105 1.97 11.02 11.07
CA ASN A 105 2.83 10.67 9.94
C ASN A 105 2.55 9.22 9.48
N VAL A 106 1.76 9.05 8.43
CA VAL A 106 1.43 7.75 7.84
C VAL A 106 2.21 7.52 6.54
N MET A 107 2.15 8.47 5.63
CA MET A 107 2.83 8.46 4.33
C MET A 107 2.98 9.91 3.85
N ASP A 108 3.63 10.12 2.69
CA ASP A 108 3.69 11.47 2.15
C ASP A 108 2.30 12.02 1.79
N MET A 109 2.16 13.35 1.85
CA MET A 109 0.86 14.01 1.70
C MET A 109 0.23 13.75 0.33
N THR A 110 1.03 13.63 -0.73
CA THR A 110 0.54 13.34 -2.08
C THR A 110 -0.14 11.98 -2.14
N ALA A 111 0.51 10.95 -1.59
CA ALA A 111 -0.04 9.60 -1.49
C ALA A 111 -1.31 9.56 -0.64
N PHE A 112 -1.27 10.25 0.50
CA PHE A 112 -2.39 10.30 1.45
C PHE A 112 -3.63 10.95 0.83
N THR A 113 -3.46 12.11 0.18
CA THR A 113 -4.55 12.82 -0.51
C THR A 113 -5.13 12.00 -1.65
N LEU A 114 -4.29 11.34 -2.45
CA LEU A 114 -4.77 10.44 -3.51
C LEU A 114 -5.69 9.35 -2.97
N CYS A 115 -5.31 8.69 -1.86
CA CYS A 115 -6.14 7.68 -1.23
C CYS A 115 -7.44 8.26 -0.68
N GLN A 116 -7.38 9.41 0.00
CA GLN A 116 -8.54 10.10 0.57
C GLN A 116 -9.56 10.48 -0.51
N GLU A 117 -9.12 11.15 -1.58
CA GLU A 117 -10.00 11.64 -2.66
C GLU A 117 -10.68 10.49 -3.43
N ASN A 118 -10.03 9.33 -3.50
CA ASN A 118 -10.57 8.16 -4.17
C ASN A 118 -11.26 7.18 -3.21
N ASN A 119 -11.43 7.52 -1.93
CA ASN A 119 -11.99 6.65 -0.90
C ASN A 119 -11.31 5.28 -0.82
N LEU A 120 -10.01 5.23 -1.07
CA LEU A 120 -9.20 4.02 -1.04
C LEU A 120 -8.66 3.80 0.37
N PRO A 121 -9.13 2.78 1.10
CA PRO A 121 -8.66 2.51 2.46
C PRO A 121 -7.17 2.17 2.50
N ILE A 122 -6.53 2.50 3.64
CA ILE A 122 -5.13 2.15 3.90
C ILE A 122 -5.08 1.32 5.17
N ILE A 123 -4.35 0.20 5.16
CA ILE A 123 -4.03 -0.55 6.36
C ILE A 123 -2.53 -0.46 6.60
N VAL A 124 -2.14 0.09 7.76
CA VAL A 124 -0.74 0.17 8.20
C VAL A 124 -0.46 -0.97 9.15
N PHE A 125 0.54 -1.79 8.87
CA PHE A 125 0.88 -2.96 9.68
C PHE A 125 2.38 -3.23 9.74
N ASP A 126 2.81 -4.00 10.73
CA ASP A 126 4.21 -4.44 10.88
C ASP A 126 4.51 -5.61 9.93
N MET A 127 5.36 -5.34 8.92
CA MET A 127 5.76 -6.35 7.94
C MET A 127 6.83 -7.34 8.44
N ASN A 128 7.46 -7.06 9.59
CA ASN A 128 8.49 -7.96 10.16
C ASN A 128 7.86 -9.16 10.88
N LYS A 129 6.59 -9.08 11.26
CA LYS A 129 5.85 -10.21 11.82
C LYS A 129 5.33 -11.08 10.68
N THR A 130 5.87 -12.29 10.56
CA THR A 130 5.67 -13.20 9.42
C THR A 130 4.21 -13.46 9.07
N ASP A 131 3.32 -13.54 10.08
CA ASP A 131 1.93 -13.91 9.88
C ASP A 131 0.99 -12.73 9.60
N ASN A 132 1.44 -11.48 9.84
CA ASN A 132 0.57 -10.30 9.74
C ASN A 132 -0.06 -10.13 8.36
N LEU A 133 0.70 -10.31 7.28
CA LEU A 133 0.16 -10.20 5.92
C LEU A 133 -0.86 -11.30 5.64
N LEU A 134 -0.59 -12.53 6.06
CA LEU A 134 -1.52 -13.64 5.91
C LEU A 134 -2.80 -13.43 6.72
N ASP A 135 -2.66 -12.94 7.94
CA ASP A 135 -3.77 -12.61 8.82
C ASP A 135 -4.66 -11.50 8.22
N LEU A 136 -4.06 -10.46 7.64
CA LEU A 136 -4.81 -9.41 6.92
C LEU A 136 -5.59 -9.98 5.73
N ILE A 137 -4.96 -10.82 4.90
CA ILE A 137 -5.62 -11.44 3.74
C ILE A 137 -6.78 -12.35 4.18
N ASN A 138 -6.66 -12.98 5.36
CA ASN A 138 -7.71 -13.80 5.96
C ASN A 138 -8.77 -12.99 6.72
N GLY A 139 -8.72 -11.66 6.68
CA GLY A 139 -9.72 -10.77 7.29
C GLY A 139 -9.57 -10.57 8.80
N LYS A 140 -8.41 -10.90 9.38
CA LYS A 140 -8.15 -10.59 10.80
C LYS A 140 -7.80 -9.11 10.96
N GLU A 141 -8.17 -8.55 12.10
CA GLU A 141 -7.83 -7.17 12.46
C GLU A 141 -6.35 -7.06 12.86
N VAL A 142 -5.51 -6.64 11.94
CA VAL A 142 -4.09 -6.40 12.15
C VAL A 142 -3.76 -4.97 11.74
N GLY A 143 -3.00 -4.27 12.60
CA GLY A 143 -2.56 -2.92 12.27
C GLY A 143 -3.58 -1.83 12.55
N THR A 144 -3.57 -0.79 11.75
CA THR A 144 -4.51 0.34 11.79
C THR A 144 -5.17 0.50 10.44
N LEU A 145 -6.50 0.50 10.42
CA LEU A 145 -7.30 0.80 9.24
C LEU A 145 -7.59 2.31 9.17
N ILE A 146 -7.32 2.91 8.01
CA ILE A 146 -7.61 4.33 7.72
C ILE A 146 -8.67 4.39 6.63
N THR A 147 -9.79 5.07 6.92
CA THR A 147 -10.93 5.19 6.00
C THR A 147 -11.47 6.62 5.93
N SER A 148 -12.41 6.85 5.00
CA SER A 148 -13.11 8.15 4.90
C SER A 148 -14.24 8.32 5.94
N LYS A 149 -14.67 7.24 6.59
CA LYS A 149 -15.76 7.20 7.58
C LYS A 149 -15.38 6.34 8.76
#